data_f5ff0969c94f19d807201a00397da16a
#
_entry.id   f5ff0969c94f19d807201a00397da16a
#
_cell.length_a   1.000
_cell.length_b   1.000
_cell.length_c   1.000
_cell.angle_alpha   90.00
_cell.angle_beta   90.00
_cell.angle_gamma   90.00
#
_symmetry.space_group_name_H-M   'P 1'
#
loop_
_entity.id
_entity.type
_entity.pdbx_description
1 polymer ?
#
loop_
_entity_poly.entity_id
_entity_poly.type
_entity_poly.pdbx_seq_one_letter_code
_entity_poly.pdbx_strand_id
1 'polypeptide(L)'
;HALDSLSDEDMSVRRILLFTDGETFDEDVCRDIASDFAAQNIPITASGVGEDFKEDILSHLSDSTAGNLFYVVPGNAVGTQVSILDLPSKIIEEYQNAQQEVITNLALTVKTVKGVELTRIVRAYPTQAEFPLDKDPYPIGNAAGDDETIFILEFSMENRPASRVRIAQLGLTYDIPGKNRRGELPPQNLVVQFVAGQAGAAQVDQEVMDYVKQCNISNIVNQ
;
A
#
# COMPACT_ATOMS: atom_id res chain seq x y z
N HIS A 1 -17.37 -8.88 -15.21
CA HIS A 1 -17.95 -10.10 -14.57
C HIS A 1 -17.51 -10.23 -13.10
N ALA A 2 -16.18 -10.27 -12.76
CA ALA A 2 -15.74 -10.43 -11.37
C ALA A 2 -16.21 -9.25 -10.49
N LEU A 3 -16.11 -8.03 -10.99
CA LEU A 3 -16.55 -6.82 -10.28
C LEU A 3 -18.07 -6.86 -10.03
N ASP A 4 -18.85 -7.20 -11.07
CA ASP A 4 -20.31 -7.31 -10.95
C ASP A 4 -20.70 -8.35 -9.90
N SER A 5 -20.05 -9.53 -9.92
CA SER A 5 -20.32 -10.61 -8.96
C SER A 5 -20.01 -10.22 -7.52
N LEU A 6 -18.94 -9.43 -7.29
CA LEU A 6 -18.53 -8.98 -5.96
C LEU A 6 -19.29 -7.76 -5.46
N SER A 7 -19.82 -6.93 -6.37
CA SER A 7 -20.57 -5.72 -6.01
C SER A 7 -21.95 -6.03 -5.46
N ASP A 8 -22.58 -7.13 -5.91
CA ASP A 8 -23.93 -7.53 -5.52
C ASP A 8 -23.97 -8.33 -4.20
N GLU A 9 -22.81 -8.73 -3.68
CA GLU A 9 -22.71 -9.52 -2.45
C GLU A 9 -22.59 -8.62 -1.21
N ASP A 10 -23.44 -8.83 -0.22
CA ASP A 10 -23.37 -8.18 1.10
C ASP A 10 -22.26 -8.80 1.96
N MET A 11 -21.02 -8.78 1.41
CA MET A 11 -19.85 -9.32 2.07
C MET A 11 -19.05 -8.24 2.78
N SER A 12 -18.58 -8.55 3.99
CA SER A 12 -17.81 -7.62 4.82
C SER A 12 -16.43 -7.32 4.23
N VAL A 13 -15.80 -8.34 3.60
CA VAL A 13 -14.47 -8.26 2.99
C VAL A 13 -14.49 -8.94 1.63
N ARG A 14 -13.99 -8.26 0.61
CA ARG A 14 -13.92 -8.75 -0.76
C ARG A 14 -12.48 -8.67 -1.25
N ARG A 15 -11.99 -9.71 -1.93
CA ARG A 15 -10.63 -9.75 -2.49
C ARG A 15 -10.60 -10.61 -3.74
N ILE A 16 -9.74 -10.25 -4.67
CA ILE A 16 -9.43 -11.06 -5.85
C ILE A 16 -8.05 -11.67 -5.71
N LEU A 17 -7.94 -12.96 -6.04
CA LEU A 17 -6.67 -13.64 -6.26
C LEU A 17 -6.54 -13.90 -7.75
N LEU A 18 -5.58 -13.23 -8.40
CA LEU A 18 -5.30 -13.34 -9.82
C LEU A 18 -4.03 -14.18 -10.03
N PHE A 19 -4.13 -15.22 -10.84
CA PHE A 19 -2.99 -16.03 -11.27
C PHE A 19 -2.85 -15.95 -12.77
N THR A 20 -1.65 -15.66 -13.26
CA THR A 20 -1.36 -15.64 -14.71
C THR A 20 0.05 -16.15 -14.98
N ASP A 21 0.18 -16.84 -16.10
CA ASP A 21 1.43 -17.39 -16.64
C ASP A 21 1.83 -16.76 -17.98
N GLY A 22 1.12 -15.71 -18.40
CA GLY A 22 1.34 -15.13 -19.71
C GLY A 22 1.09 -13.62 -19.79
N GLU A 23 1.36 -13.08 -20.98
CA GLU A 23 1.15 -11.68 -21.31
C GLU A 23 -0.32 -11.38 -21.60
N THR A 24 -0.73 -10.14 -21.31
CA THR A 24 -2.00 -9.59 -21.79
C THR A 24 -1.76 -8.64 -22.97
N PHE A 25 -2.74 -8.55 -23.86
CA PHE A 25 -2.75 -7.58 -24.98
C PHE A 25 -3.62 -6.35 -24.65
N ASP A 26 -4.38 -6.40 -23.57
CA ASP A 26 -5.35 -5.38 -23.18
C ASP A 26 -4.88 -4.58 -21.94
N GLU A 27 -3.63 -4.09 -21.97
CA GLU A 27 -3.00 -3.41 -20.83
C GLU A 27 -3.80 -2.19 -20.34
N ASP A 28 -4.24 -1.35 -21.27
CA ASP A 28 -5.03 -0.14 -20.93
C ASP A 28 -6.34 -0.53 -20.23
N VAL A 29 -6.99 -1.60 -20.69
CA VAL A 29 -8.22 -2.12 -20.06
C VAL A 29 -7.92 -2.66 -18.66
N CYS A 30 -6.79 -3.32 -18.44
CA CYS A 30 -6.37 -3.79 -17.13
C CYS A 30 -6.17 -2.61 -16.16
N ARG A 31 -5.55 -1.51 -16.61
CA ARG A 31 -5.32 -0.30 -15.80
C ARG A 31 -6.64 0.40 -15.44
N ASP A 32 -7.56 0.52 -16.38
CA ASP A 32 -8.89 1.10 -16.14
C ASP A 32 -9.68 0.26 -15.12
N ILE A 33 -9.68 -1.06 -15.28
CA ILE A 33 -10.34 -2.00 -14.36
C ILE A 33 -9.74 -1.91 -12.94
N ALA A 34 -8.42 -1.74 -12.80
CA ALA A 34 -7.78 -1.54 -11.49
C ALA A 34 -8.39 -0.35 -10.74
N SER A 35 -8.68 0.75 -11.44
CA SER A 35 -9.31 1.93 -10.87
C SER A 35 -10.73 1.66 -10.35
N ASP A 36 -11.50 0.83 -11.05
CA ASP A 36 -12.86 0.44 -10.64
C ASP A 36 -12.85 -0.43 -9.38
N PHE A 37 -11.90 -1.39 -9.29
CA PHE A 37 -11.72 -2.22 -8.09
C PHE A 37 -11.23 -1.39 -6.89
N ALA A 38 -10.30 -0.46 -7.11
CA ALA A 38 -9.82 0.46 -6.09
C ALA A 38 -10.96 1.35 -5.55
N ALA A 39 -11.83 1.86 -6.43
CA ALA A 39 -12.98 2.68 -6.05
C ALA A 39 -14.00 1.92 -5.17
N GLN A 40 -14.08 0.60 -5.29
CA GLN A 40 -14.94 -0.26 -4.49
C GLN A 40 -14.22 -0.92 -3.32
N ASN A 41 -12.96 -0.57 -3.09
CA ASN A 41 -12.10 -1.14 -2.05
C ASN A 41 -12.03 -2.68 -2.13
N ILE A 42 -11.77 -3.20 -3.32
CA ILE A 42 -11.59 -4.63 -3.59
C ILE A 42 -10.13 -4.86 -3.97
N PRO A 43 -9.28 -5.30 -3.02
CA PRO A 43 -7.87 -5.59 -3.30
C PRO A 43 -7.69 -6.72 -4.31
N ILE A 44 -6.71 -6.56 -5.20
CA ILE A 44 -6.28 -7.59 -6.14
C ILE A 44 -4.91 -8.10 -5.71
N THR A 45 -4.84 -9.34 -5.22
CA THR A 45 -3.57 -10.03 -5.02
C THR A 45 -3.21 -10.73 -6.32
N ALA A 46 -2.16 -10.28 -6.98
CA ALA A 46 -1.70 -10.80 -8.26
C ALA A 46 -0.52 -11.77 -8.08
N SER A 47 -0.49 -12.82 -8.88
CA SER A 47 0.59 -13.81 -8.88
C SER A 47 0.99 -14.11 -10.32
N GLY A 48 2.24 -13.76 -10.66
CA GLY A 48 2.88 -14.15 -11.92
C GLY A 48 3.54 -15.52 -11.78
N VAL A 49 3.27 -16.43 -12.70
CA VAL A 49 3.81 -17.79 -12.71
C VAL A 49 4.77 -17.95 -13.90
N GLY A 50 6.03 -18.32 -13.64
CA GLY A 50 7.03 -18.46 -14.70
C GLY A 50 7.71 -17.13 -15.05
N GLU A 51 8.10 -16.96 -16.32
CA GLU A 51 8.90 -15.81 -16.79
C GLU A 51 8.18 -14.95 -17.86
N ASP A 52 7.00 -15.41 -18.36
CA ASP A 52 6.34 -14.83 -19.54
C ASP A 52 5.17 -13.89 -19.19
N PHE A 53 5.08 -13.38 -17.96
CA PHE A 53 4.03 -12.44 -17.56
C PHE A 53 4.55 -10.98 -17.56
N LYS A 54 3.61 -10.03 -17.68
CA LYS A 54 3.94 -8.59 -17.60
C LYS A 54 3.91 -8.11 -16.16
N GLU A 55 5.09 -7.96 -15.58
CA GLU A 55 5.29 -7.53 -14.19
C GLU A 55 4.69 -6.15 -13.90
N ASP A 56 4.85 -5.19 -14.81
CA ASP A 56 4.36 -3.82 -14.66
C ASP A 56 2.82 -3.75 -14.56
N ILE A 57 2.09 -4.63 -15.26
CA ILE A 57 0.64 -4.73 -15.18
C ILE A 57 0.21 -5.35 -13.85
N LEU A 58 0.86 -6.44 -13.43
CA LEU A 58 0.54 -7.09 -12.17
C LEU A 58 0.85 -6.20 -10.96
N SER A 59 1.98 -5.49 -11.00
CA SER A 59 2.34 -4.48 -10.00
C SER A 59 1.30 -3.37 -9.95
N HIS A 60 0.91 -2.82 -11.11
CA HIS A 60 -0.11 -1.78 -11.17
C HIS A 60 -1.46 -2.24 -10.59
N LEU A 61 -1.92 -3.45 -10.93
CA LEU A 61 -3.17 -4.02 -10.40
C LEU A 61 -3.12 -4.15 -8.88
N SER A 62 -2.03 -4.68 -8.34
CA SER A 62 -1.87 -4.89 -6.89
C SER A 62 -1.73 -3.55 -6.14
N ASP A 63 -0.84 -2.67 -6.58
CA ASP A 63 -0.56 -1.40 -5.91
C ASP A 63 -1.76 -0.46 -5.93
N SER A 64 -2.43 -0.33 -7.10
CA SER A 64 -3.59 0.54 -7.24
C SER A 64 -4.78 0.11 -6.39
N THR A 65 -4.89 -1.19 -6.07
CA THR A 65 -5.99 -1.75 -5.29
C THR A 65 -5.61 -2.08 -3.84
N ALA A 66 -4.40 -1.74 -3.41
CA ALA A 66 -3.85 -2.10 -2.11
C ALA A 66 -3.78 -3.62 -1.84
N GLY A 67 -3.59 -4.40 -2.89
CA GLY A 67 -3.35 -5.85 -2.83
C GLY A 67 -1.88 -6.20 -2.66
N ASN A 68 -1.54 -7.45 -2.97
CA ASN A 68 -0.18 -7.98 -2.90
C ASN A 68 0.25 -8.52 -4.27
N LEU A 69 1.58 -8.53 -4.52
CA LEU A 69 2.17 -9.15 -5.70
C LEU A 69 3.11 -10.27 -5.29
N PHE A 70 2.99 -11.44 -5.92
CA PHE A 70 3.87 -12.59 -5.73
C PHE A 70 4.38 -13.12 -7.04
N TYR A 71 5.64 -13.55 -7.05
CA TYR A 71 6.28 -14.23 -8.18
C TYR A 71 6.39 -15.72 -7.85
N VAL A 72 5.69 -16.57 -8.60
CA VAL A 72 5.72 -18.02 -8.39
C VAL A 72 6.85 -18.64 -9.22
N VAL A 73 7.80 -19.24 -8.53
CA VAL A 73 8.99 -19.86 -9.13
C VAL A 73 9.03 -21.38 -8.89
N PRO A 74 9.60 -22.16 -9.81
CA PRO A 74 9.66 -23.63 -9.67
C PRO A 74 10.67 -24.10 -8.61
N GLY A 75 11.57 -23.24 -8.15
CA GLY A 75 12.67 -23.56 -7.24
C GLY A 75 12.57 -22.87 -5.87
N ASN A 76 13.74 -22.62 -5.27
CA ASN A 76 13.83 -21.89 -4.02
C ASN A 76 13.43 -20.42 -4.23
N ALA A 77 12.53 -19.94 -3.40
CA ALA A 77 12.05 -18.58 -3.41
C ALA A 77 13.00 -17.62 -2.70
N VAL A 78 13.14 -16.40 -3.21
CA VAL A 78 13.94 -15.31 -2.62
C VAL A 78 13.13 -14.01 -2.67
N GLY A 79 13.09 -13.26 -1.57
CA GLY A 79 12.39 -11.97 -1.51
C GLY A 79 10.87 -12.13 -1.63
N THR A 80 10.26 -11.50 -2.64
CA THR A 80 8.82 -11.55 -2.94
C THR A 80 8.40 -12.80 -3.72
N GLN A 81 9.35 -13.71 -4.02
CA GLN A 81 9.07 -14.97 -4.71
C GLN A 81 8.39 -15.96 -3.78
N VAL A 82 7.56 -16.83 -4.36
CA VAL A 82 6.90 -17.96 -3.70
C VAL A 82 7.24 -19.22 -4.48
N SER A 83 7.75 -20.26 -3.80
CA SER A 83 7.95 -21.55 -4.44
C SER A 83 6.59 -22.13 -4.88
N ILE A 84 6.54 -22.77 -6.04
CA ILE A 84 5.32 -23.45 -6.50
C ILE A 84 4.84 -24.51 -5.50
N LEU A 85 5.75 -25.08 -4.71
CA LEU A 85 5.41 -26.05 -3.67
C LEU A 85 4.72 -25.40 -2.47
N ASP A 86 5.02 -24.13 -2.20
CA ASP A 86 4.46 -23.36 -1.08
C ASP A 86 3.22 -22.55 -1.48
N LEU A 87 2.91 -22.49 -2.79
CA LEU A 87 1.78 -21.74 -3.31
C LEU A 87 0.43 -22.09 -2.64
N PRO A 88 0.07 -23.36 -2.38
CA PRO A 88 -1.17 -23.69 -1.67
C PRO A 88 -1.22 -23.08 -0.27
N SER A 89 -0.10 -23.11 0.46
CA SER A 89 0.01 -22.52 1.80
C SER A 89 -0.13 -20.99 1.74
N LYS A 90 0.45 -20.36 0.72
CA LYS A 90 0.35 -18.92 0.51
C LYS A 90 -1.06 -18.46 0.17
N ILE A 91 -1.79 -19.22 -0.63
CA ILE A 91 -3.22 -18.96 -0.91
C ILE A 91 -4.07 -19.03 0.37
N ILE A 92 -3.81 -20.04 1.20
CA ILE A 92 -4.52 -20.20 2.49
C ILE A 92 -4.20 -19.01 3.42
N GLU A 93 -2.94 -18.60 3.49
CA GLU A 93 -2.50 -17.43 4.26
C GLU A 93 -3.22 -16.15 3.80
N GLU A 94 -3.26 -15.88 2.48
CA GLU A 94 -3.97 -14.73 1.94
C GLU A 94 -5.47 -14.74 2.26
N TYR A 95 -6.09 -15.92 2.23
CA TYR A 95 -7.49 -16.09 2.61
C TYR A 95 -7.71 -15.83 4.11
N GLN A 96 -6.82 -16.34 4.97
CA GLN A 96 -6.89 -16.12 6.41
C GLN A 96 -6.67 -14.64 6.76
N ASN A 97 -5.69 -13.99 6.12
CA ASN A 97 -5.43 -12.56 6.29
C ASN A 97 -6.66 -11.72 5.90
N ALA A 98 -7.33 -12.08 4.81
CA ALA A 98 -8.55 -11.39 4.41
C ALA A 98 -9.69 -11.54 5.46
N GLN A 99 -9.78 -12.69 6.14
CA GLN A 99 -10.77 -12.88 7.21
C GLN A 99 -10.43 -12.12 8.51
N GLN A 100 -9.15 -11.78 8.74
CA GLN A 100 -8.69 -11.03 9.90
C GLN A 100 -8.76 -9.52 9.72
N GLU A 101 -9.09 -9.03 8.53
CA GLU A 101 -9.29 -7.61 8.27
C GLU A 101 -10.49 -7.10 9.08
N VAL A 102 -10.23 -6.25 10.06
CA VAL A 102 -11.27 -5.65 10.92
C VAL A 102 -11.56 -4.19 10.58
N ILE A 103 -10.70 -3.58 9.77
CA ILE A 103 -10.80 -2.21 9.29
C ILE A 103 -10.57 -2.22 7.78
N THR A 104 -11.53 -1.68 7.05
CA THR A 104 -11.46 -1.59 5.58
C THR A 104 -11.55 -0.15 5.11
N ASN A 105 -11.26 0.06 3.83
CA ASN A 105 -11.38 1.36 3.17
C ASN A 105 -10.66 2.48 3.95
N LEU A 106 -9.44 2.18 4.41
CA LEU A 106 -8.57 3.18 5.01
C LEU A 106 -8.25 4.28 4.00
N ALA A 107 -8.53 5.53 4.38
CA ALA A 107 -8.22 6.68 3.56
C ALA A 107 -7.47 7.73 4.38
N LEU A 108 -6.28 8.07 3.90
CA LEU A 108 -5.38 9.04 4.51
C LEU A 108 -5.59 10.42 3.87
N THR A 109 -5.78 11.44 4.69
CA THR A 109 -5.75 12.85 4.28
C THR A 109 -4.47 13.48 4.76
N VAL A 110 -3.73 14.16 3.88
CA VAL A 110 -2.47 14.84 4.22
C VAL A 110 -2.57 16.32 3.82
N LYS A 111 -2.73 17.18 4.80
CA LYS A 111 -2.78 18.64 4.60
C LYS A 111 -1.42 19.24 4.91
N THR A 112 -0.61 19.50 3.89
CA THR A 112 0.71 20.12 4.02
C THR A 112 0.61 21.65 4.13
N VAL A 113 1.64 22.27 4.70
CA VAL A 113 1.79 23.73 4.70
C VAL A 113 2.55 24.18 3.44
N LYS A 114 2.48 25.47 3.11
CA LYS A 114 3.19 26.03 1.94
C LYS A 114 4.68 25.69 1.97
N GLY A 115 5.23 25.21 0.85
CA GLY A 115 6.63 24.79 0.68
C GLY A 115 6.93 23.42 1.30
N VAL A 116 5.91 22.60 1.55
CA VAL A 116 6.02 21.19 1.91
C VAL A 116 5.13 20.39 0.96
N GLU A 117 5.68 19.36 0.36
CA GLU A 117 5.00 18.48 -0.59
C GLU A 117 5.14 17.04 -0.15
N LEU A 118 4.03 16.28 -0.17
CA LEU A 118 4.05 14.83 -0.02
C LEU A 118 4.50 14.22 -1.35
N THR A 119 5.59 13.45 -1.34
CA THR A 119 6.18 12.89 -2.56
C THR A 119 5.96 11.39 -2.70
N ARG A 120 5.66 10.68 -1.59
CA ARG A 120 5.47 9.25 -1.62
C ARG A 120 4.68 8.74 -0.43
N ILE A 121 3.86 7.71 -0.63
CA ILE A 121 3.21 6.92 0.41
C ILE A 121 3.52 5.45 0.14
N VAL A 122 4.12 4.76 1.10
CA VAL A 122 4.44 3.33 1.02
C VAL A 122 3.93 2.62 2.27
N ARG A 123 3.23 1.51 2.11
CA ARG A 123 3.02 0.56 3.19
C ARG A 123 4.29 -0.29 3.31
N ALA A 124 4.94 -0.26 4.47
CA ALA A 124 6.15 -1.03 4.74
C ALA A 124 5.85 -2.39 5.37
N TYR A 125 4.76 -2.50 6.12
CA TYR A 125 4.33 -3.72 6.81
C TYR A 125 2.78 -3.81 6.82
N PRO A 126 2.16 -5.01 6.73
CA PRO A 126 2.76 -6.35 6.67
C PRO A 126 3.38 -6.70 5.29
N THR A 127 2.91 -6.13 4.23
CA THR A 127 3.42 -6.30 2.87
C THR A 127 3.68 -4.95 2.25
N GLN A 128 4.77 -4.84 1.50
CA GLN A 128 5.13 -3.59 0.84
C GLN A 128 4.17 -3.29 -0.30
N ALA A 129 3.66 -2.05 -0.34
CA ALA A 129 2.87 -1.51 -1.43
C ALA A 129 3.07 0.00 -1.52
N GLU A 130 3.21 0.54 -2.73
CA GLU A 130 3.30 1.98 -2.98
C GLU A 130 1.95 2.50 -3.49
N PHE A 131 1.51 3.64 -2.96
CA PHE A 131 0.19 4.19 -3.29
C PHE A 131 0.30 5.42 -4.17
N PRO A 132 -0.53 5.52 -5.22
CA PRO A 132 -0.56 6.69 -6.09
C PRO A 132 -1.04 7.95 -5.34
N LEU A 133 -0.49 9.12 -5.73
CA LEU A 133 -0.80 10.41 -5.11
C LEU A 133 -1.82 11.22 -5.92
N ASP A 134 -2.57 10.60 -6.80
CA ASP A 134 -3.54 11.23 -7.71
C ASP A 134 -4.93 11.44 -7.10
N LYS A 135 -5.17 10.91 -5.90
CA LYS A 135 -6.47 11.00 -5.19
C LYS A 135 -6.30 11.64 -3.82
N ASP A 136 -7.27 12.44 -3.39
CA ASP A 136 -7.37 12.99 -2.04
C ASP A 136 -8.82 12.78 -1.55
N PRO A 137 -9.05 12.03 -0.47
CA PRO A 137 -8.08 11.33 0.36
C PRO A 137 -7.41 10.14 -0.34
N TYR A 138 -6.18 9.80 0.09
CA TYR A 138 -5.42 8.69 -0.47
C TYR A 138 -5.97 7.35 0.03
N PRO A 139 -6.46 6.43 -0.84
CA PRO A 139 -6.88 5.11 -0.42
C PRO A 139 -5.63 4.26 -0.10
N ILE A 140 -5.51 3.80 1.14
CA ILE A 140 -4.32 3.06 1.61
C ILE A 140 -4.64 1.62 2.05
N GLY A 141 -5.81 1.10 1.65
CA GLY A 141 -6.19 -0.30 1.78
C GLY A 141 -6.90 -0.64 3.08
N ASN A 142 -6.60 -1.80 3.62
CA ASN A 142 -7.25 -2.39 4.79
C ASN A 142 -6.22 -2.66 5.90
N ALA A 143 -6.67 -2.90 7.13
CA ALA A 143 -5.82 -3.27 8.24
C ALA A 143 -6.39 -4.46 9.01
N ALA A 144 -5.51 -5.34 9.49
CA ALA A 144 -5.84 -6.44 10.38
C ALA A 144 -5.97 -5.97 11.83
N GLY A 145 -6.75 -6.70 12.64
CA GLY A 145 -7.04 -6.30 14.02
C GLY A 145 -6.02 -6.73 15.04
N ASP A 146 -5.24 -7.70 14.72
CA ASP A 146 -4.28 -8.36 15.62
C ASP A 146 -2.81 -8.07 15.25
N ASP A 147 -2.58 -7.21 14.25
CA ASP A 147 -1.25 -6.85 13.80
C ASP A 147 -1.14 -5.35 13.51
N GLU A 148 0.10 -4.86 13.38
CA GLU A 148 0.40 -3.48 13.05
C GLU A 148 0.38 -3.28 11.52
N THR A 149 -0.01 -2.10 11.08
CA THR A 149 0.17 -1.68 9.68
C THR A 149 1.02 -0.41 9.66
N ILE A 150 2.18 -0.48 9.00
CA ILE A 150 3.18 0.59 9.00
C ILE A 150 3.22 1.26 7.65
N PHE A 151 3.06 2.58 7.64
CA PHE A 151 3.17 3.41 6.46
C PHE A 151 4.33 4.37 6.57
N ILE A 152 5.06 4.55 5.48
CA ILE A 152 6.10 5.57 5.31
C ILE A 152 5.53 6.67 4.42
N LEU A 153 5.64 7.91 4.88
CA LEU A 153 5.31 9.11 4.12
C LEU A 153 6.58 9.91 3.89
N GLU A 154 6.89 10.19 2.63
CA GLU A 154 8.05 11.01 2.27
C GLU A 154 7.59 12.43 1.92
N PHE A 155 8.30 13.42 2.45
CA PHE A 155 8.00 14.82 2.20
C PHE A 155 9.22 15.54 1.65
N SER A 156 9.01 16.32 0.59
CA SER A 156 9.97 17.33 0.13
C SER A 156 9.66 18.66 0.82
N MET A 157 10.71 19.35 1.29
CA MET A 157 10.58 20.61 2.02
C MET A 157 11.61 21.62 1.57
N GLU A 158 11.19 22.88 1.43
CA GLU A 158 12.12 24.00 1.23
C GLU A 158 12.92 24.29 2.50
N ASN A 159 14.16 24.76 2.33
CA ASN A 159 14.98 25.22 3.44
C ASN A 159 14.33 26.41 4.15
N ARG A 160 14.30 26.35 5.47
CA ARG A 160 13.71 27.39 6.33
C ARG A 160 14.68 27.83 7.43
N PRO A 161 14.56 29.06 7.94
CA PRO A 161 15.28 29.49 9.13
C PRO A 161 14.99 28.58 10.33
N ALA A 162 15.90 28.55 11.29
CA ALA A 162 15.73 27.78 12.53
C ALA A 162 14.40 28.11 13.20
N SER A 163 13.52 27.11 13.28
CA SER A 163 12.15 27.28 13.79
C SER A 163 11.51 25.90 14.01
N ARG A 164 10.49 25.85 14.87
CA ARG A 164 9.65 24.68 15.02
C ARG A 164 8.35 24.91 14.26
N VAL A 165 8.10 24.09 13.25
CA VAL A 165 6.99 24.26 12.30
C VAL A 165 6.19 22.99 12.17
N ARG A 166 4.86 23.11 12.18
CA ARG A 166 3.98 22.04 11.70
C ARG A 166 4.13 21.95 10.19
N ILE A 167 4.55 20.81 9.68
CA ILE A 167 4.73 20.58 8.24
C ILE A 167 3.49 19.99 7.57
N ALA A 168 2.76 19.16 8.31
CA ALA A 168 1.52 18.55 7.81
C ALA A 168 0.54 18.27 8.96
N GLN A 169 -0.72 18.06 8.59
CA GLN A 169 -1.74 17.45 9.43
C GLN A 169 -2.26 16.20 8.73
N LEU A 170 -2.26 15.08 9.43
CA LEU A 170 -2.75 13.79 8.96
C LEU A 170 -4.15 13.53 9.50
N GLY A 171 -5.07 13.10 8.65
CA GLY A 171 -6.37 12.57 9.02
C GLY A 171 -6.50 11.15 8.50
N LEU A 172 -7.19 10.28 9.23
CA LEU A 172 -7.45 8.91 8.82
C LEU A 172 -8.93 8.58 8.99
N THR A 173 -9.56 8.13 7.91
CA THR A 173 -10.92 7.61 7.94
C THR A 173 -10.93 6.14 7.55
N TYR A 174 -11.92 5.38 8.03
CA TYR A 174 -11.99 3.94 7.84
C TYR A 174 -13.41 3.40 7.98
N ASP A 175 -13.65 2.22 7.45
CA ASP A 175 -14.91 1.49 7.64
C ASP A 175 -14.67 0.25 8.52
N ILE A 176 -15.65 -0.09 9.36
CA ILE A 176 -15.62 -1.33 10.14
C ILE A 176 -16.59 -2.30 9.47
N PRO A 177 -16.13 -3.46 8.98
CA PRO A 177 -16.99 -4.47 8.36
C PRO A 177 -18.19 -4.82 9.21
N GLY A 178 -19.36 -4.92 8.58
CA GLY A 178 -20.62 -5.21 9.29
C GLY A 178 -21.23 -4.04 10.09
N LYS A 179 -20.56 -2.89 10.14
CA LYS A 179 -21.13 -1.65 10.70
C LYS A 179 -21.26 -0.62 9.59
N ASN A 180 -22.45 -0.25 9.25
CA ASN A 180 -22.73 0.77 8.23
C ASN A 180 -22.34 2.18 8.72
N ARG A 181 -21.08 2.34 9.16
CA ARG A 181 -20.54 3.58 9.72
C ARG A 181 -19.06 3.74 9.41
N ARG A 182 -18.73 4.88 8.83
CA ARG A 182 -17.36 5.33 8.64
C ARG A 182 -16.80 5.89 9.97
N GLY A 183 -15.63 5.42 10.35
CA GLY A 183 -14.88 5.95 11.49
C GLY A 183 -13.87 7.01 11.04
N GLU A 184 -13.46 7.86 12.00
CA GLU A 184 -12.42 8.87 11.81
C GLU A 184 -11.54 8.92 13.05
N LEU A 185 -10.22 8.95 12.86
CA LEU A 185 -9.27 9.20 13.95
C LEU A 185 -9.04 10.69 14.14
N PRO A 186 -8.77 11.15 15.38
CA PRO A 186 -8.39 12.54 15.62
C PRO A 186 -7.19 12.95 14.79
N PRO A 187 -7.23 14.10 14.10
CA PRO A 187 -6.13 14.53 13.24
C PRO A 187 -4.81 14.66 14.00
N GLN A 188 -3.73 14.17 13.42
CA GLN A 188 -2.38 14.24 13.98
C GLN A 188 -1.55 15.31 13.28
N ASN A 189 -0.77 16.09 14.05
CA ASN A 189 0.10 17.11 13.50
C ASN A 189 1.54 16.61 13.42
N LEU A 190 2.14 16.68 12.23
CA LEU A 190 3.58 16.47 12.05
C LEU A 190 4.32 17.79 12.27
N VAL A 191 5.25 17.79 13.22
CA VAL A 191 6.02 18.97 13.59
C VAL A 191 7.51 18.66 13.44
N VAL A 192 8.23 19.53 12.72
CA VAL A 192 9.68 19.43 12.50
C VAL A 192 10.36 20.65 13.07
N GLN A 193 11.55 20.46 13.61
CA GLN A 193 12.41 21.55 14.09
C GLN A 193 13.57 21.76 13.12
N PHE A 194 13.61 22.93 12.50
CA PHE A 194 14.75 23.38 11.71
C PHE A 194 15.80 23.97 12.66
N VAL A 195 17.05 23.57 12.49
CA VAL A 195 18.20 24.07 13.28
C VAL A 195 19.18 24.78 12.37
N ALA A 196 19.82 25.84 12.83
CA ALA A 196 20.84 26.57 12.10
C ALA A 196 22.22 26.00 12.40
N GLY A 197 23.11 25.93 11.37
CA GLY A 197 24.50 25.52 11.48
C GLY A 197 24.75 24.03 11.61
N GLN A 198 26.03 23.65 11.73
CA GLN A 198 26.47 22.23 11.79
C GLN A 198 26.24 21.57 13.17
N ALA A 199 25.73 22.30 14.16
CA ALA A 199 25.55 21.81 15.52
C ALA A 199 24.32 20.90 15.73
N GLY A 200 23.43 20.80 14.74
CA GLY A 200 22.28 19.92 14.78
C GLY A 200 22.49 18.75 13.84
N ALA A 201 23.16 17.69 14.30
CA ALA A 201 23.03 16.41 13.60
C ALA A 201 21.54 16.06 13.55
N ALA A 202 21.02 15.78 12.35
CA ALA A 202 19.65 15.28 12.21
C ALA A 202 19.50 14.07 13.14
N GLN A 203 18.57 14.14 14.08
CA GLN A 203 18.21 12.95 14.85
C GLN A 203 17.50 12.03 13.88
N VAL A 204 18.18 10.96 13.52
CA VAL A 204 17.66 9.92 12.66
C VAL A 204 17.09 8.85 13.57
N ASP A 205 15.79 8.60 13.43
CA ASP A 205 15.17 7.43 14.04
C ASP A 205 15.60 6.18 13.27
N GLN A 206 16.29 5.27 13.96
CA GLN A 206 16.87 4.08 13.32
C GLN A 206 15.80 3.12 12.82
N GLU A 207 14.70 2.99 13.55
CA GLU A 207 13.58 2.12 13.17
C GLU A 207 12.95 2.59 11.86
N VAL A 208 12.66 3.90 11.76
CA VAL A 208 12.14 4.51 10.52
C VAL A 208 13.12 4.29 9.36
N MET A 209 14.42 4.49 9.59
CA MET A 209 15.44 4.29 8.54
C MET A 209 15.56 2.84 8.09
N ASP A 210 15.32 1.88 8.96
CA ASP A 210 15.36 0.47 8.59
C ASP A 210 14.17 0.10 7.69
N TYR A 211 12.97 0.61 7.96
CA TYR A 211 11.83 0.48 7.04
C TYR A 211 12.07 1.19 5.70
N VAL A 212 12.63 2.40 5.71
CA VAL A 212 12.97 3.12 4.46
C VAL A 212 13.98 2.33 3.62
N LYS A 213 15.03 1.77 4.23
CA LYS A 213 16.01 0.93 3.53
C LYS A 213 15.35 -0.32 2.94
N GLN A 214 14.51 -0.99 3.72
CA GLN A 214 13.79 -2.18 3.25
C GLN A 214 12.92 -1.86 2.03
N CYS A 215 12.14 -0.78 2.07
CA CYS A 215 11.32 -0.35 0.95
C CYS A 215 12.15 0.04 -0.30
N ASN A 216 13.32 0.66 -0.12
CA ASN A 216 14.18 1.06 -1.24
C ASN A 216 14.93 -0.13 -1.85
N ILE A 217 15.33 -1.13 -1.06
CA ILE A 217 15.99 -2.35 -1.57
C ILE A 217 15.02 -3.13 -2.46
N SER A 218 13.78 -3.30 -2.05
CA SER A 218 12.76 -3.99 -2.85
C SER A 218 12.54 -3.32 -4.21
N ASN A 219 12.56 -1.98 -4.27
CA ASN A 219 12.46 -1.24 -5.53
C ASN A 219 13.68 -1.41 -6.45
N ILE A 220 14.89 -1.62 -5.90
CA ILE A 220 16.12 -1.84 -6.70
C ILE A 220 16.18 -3.27 -7.23
N VAL A 221 15.66 -4.23 -6.49
CA VAL A 221 15.65 -5.65 -6.90
C VAL A 221 14.60 -5.91 -7.99
N ASN A 222 13.56 -5.08 -8.04
CA ASN A 222 12.46 -5.19 -9.00
C ASN A 222 12.65 -4.27 -10.24
N GLN A 223 13.81 -3.64 -10.43
CA GLN A 223 14.25 -2.94 -11.66
C GLN A 223 15.27 -3.79 -12.44
#